data_12e1b0c45bee723ce6a224b3f172844d
#
_entry.id   12e1b0c45bee723ce6a224b3f172844d
#
_cell.length_a   1.000
_cell.length_b   1.000
_cell.length_c   1.000
_cell.angle_alpha   90.00
_cell.angle_beta   90.00
_cell.angle_gamma   90.00
#
_symmetry.space_group_name_H-M   'P 1'
#
loop_
_entity.id
_entity.type
_entity.pdbx_description
1 polymer ?
#
loop_
_entity_poly.entity_id
_entity_poly.type
_entity_poly.pdbx_seq_one_letter_code
_entity_poly.pdbx_strand_id
1 'polypeptide(L)'
;MNIQHIHGVAPLYTNTFLIITNAKHGILIDAAAEPGVYLKALDEAGATLTHILLTHGHYDHVGAVAALKKATGCKVYMDPVDAQGSQLLPLTPDVLTDNWPANDELTIDELTFKIYHTPGHTRGGVCLSCYGLLFSGDTLFAGSCGRTDFPGGSMQEMARSLSLLAELPLPDATKVLPGHEGFSTLGQERSTNPYMNGAWY
;
A
#
# COMPACT_ATOMS: atom_id res chain seq x y z
N MET A 1 16.98 6.75 5.81
CA MET A 1 15.55 6.68 5.41
C MET A 1 14.76 7.65 6.25
N ASN A 2 13.97 8.54 5.67
CA ASN A 2 13.00 9.39 6.33
C ASN A 2 11.60 8.99 5.80
N ILE A 3 10.61 8.84 6.68
CA ILE A 3 9.23 8.50 6.31
C ILE A 3 8.29 9.56 6.83
N GLN A 4 7.40 10.05 5.98
CA GLN A 4 6.34 10.98 6.33
C GLN A 4 4.98 10.31 6.10
N HIS A 5 4.12 10.33 7.12
CA HIS A 5 2.74 9.95 7.01
C HIS A 5 1.93 11.14 6.50
N ILE A 6 1.14 10.94 5.45
CA ILE A 6 0.31 11.95 4.82
C ILE A 6 -1.11 11.38 4.73
N HIS A 7 -2.10 12.16 5.14
CA HIS A 7 -3.49 11.77 5.01
C HIS A 7 -4.04 12.11 3.63
N GLY A 8 -4.79 11.20 3.06
CA GLY A 8 -5.60 11.40 1.87
C GLY A 8 -6.73 12.41 2.08
N VAL A 9 -7.53 12.61 1.04
CA VAL A 9 -8.64 13.57 1.04
C VAL A 9 -9.80 13.07 1.90
N ALA A 10 -10.47 14.01 2.59
CA ALA A 10 -11.71 13.74 3.33
C ALA A 10 -12.80 13.14 2.39
N PRO A 11 -13.72 12.30 2.87
CA PRO A 11 -13.88 11.85 4.26
C PRO A 11 -13.09 10.60 4.63
N LEU A 12 -12.40 9.95 3.69
CA LEU A 12 -11.78 8.64 3.90
C LEU A 12 -10.42 8.73 4.61
N TYR A 13 -9.69 9.85 4.41
CA TYR A 13 -8.40 10.10 5.07
C TYR A 13 -7.42 8.94 4.96
N THR A 14 -7.35 8.30 3.79
CA THR A 14 -6.46 7.17 3.51
C THR A 14 -5.02 7.48 3.94
N ASN A 15 -4.40 6.57 4.65
CA ASN A 15 -3.01 6.70 5.05
C ASN A 15 -2.09 6.52 3.84
N THR A 16 -1.24 7.48 3.57
CA THR A 16 -0.21 7.40 2.54
C THR A 16 1.16 7.70 3.14
N PHE A 17 2.21 7.15 2.55
CA PHE A 17 3.54 7.26 3.14
C PHE A 17 4.54 7.71 2.08
N LEU A 18 5.19 8.85 2.33
CA LEU A 18 6.31 9.32 1.52
C LEU A 18 7.62 8.91 2.18
N ILE A 19 8.39 8.09 1.51
CA ILE A 19 9.71 7.63 1.95
C ILE A 19 10.77 8.36 1.13
N ILE A 20 11.74 8.98 1.80
CA ILE A 20 12.88 9.62 1.15
C ILE A 20 14.12 8.77 1.40
N THR A 21 14.76 8.33 0.31
CA THR A 21 16.00 7.55 0.34
C THR A 21 17.23 8.44 0.60
N ASN A 22 18.37 7.81 0.84
CA ASN A 22 19.64 8.52 0.99
C ASN A 22 20.06 9.25 -0.29
N ALA A 23 19.67 8.73 -1.44
CA ALA A 23 19.89 9.35 -2.77
C ALA A 23 18.91 10.50 -3.08
N LYS A 24 18.03 10.89 -2.12
CA LYS A 24 17.00 11.91 -2.31
C LYS A 24 15.94 11.51 -3.35
N HIS A 25 15.68 10.23 -3.49
CA HIS A 25 14.55 9.74 -4.24
C HIS A 25 13.33 9.58 -3.31
N GLY A 26 12.18 10.05 -3.79
CA GLY A 26 10.90 9.87 -3.14
C GLY A 26 10.20 8.61 -3.64
N ILE A 27 9.70 7.82 -2.69
CA ILE A 27 8.86 6.64 -2.93
C ILE A 27 7.55 6.88 -2.20
N LEU A 28 6.43 6.85 -2.92
CA LEU A 28 5.10 6.93 -2.32
C LEU A 28 4.49 5.53 -2.20
N ILE A 29 3.97 5.21 -1.00
CA ILE A 29 3.07 4.08 -0.80
C ILE A 29 1.65 4.64 -0.77
N ASP A 30 0.87 4.30 -1.77
CA ASP A 30 -0.42 4.88 -2.11
C ASP A 30 -0.35 6.41 -2.31
N ALA A 31 -1.28 6.97 -3.04
CA ALA A 31 -1.22 8.39 -3.41
C ALA A 31 -2.62 9.02 -3.38
N ALA A 32 -3.19 9.11 -2.17
CA ALA A 32 -4.58 9.49 -1.91
C ALA A 32 -4.80 11.00 -1.68
N ALA A 33 -3.74 11.75 -1.31
CA ALA A 33 -3.84 13.19 -1.09
C ALA A 33 -3.80 13.97 -2.42
N GLU A 34 -4.07 15.26 -2.35
CA GLU A 34 -3.90 16.14 -3.51
C GLU A 34 -2.45 16.14 -3.99
N PRO A 35 -2.18 16.10 -5.32
CA PRO A 35 -0.81 16.03 -5.86
C PRO A 35 0.14 17.09 -5.32
N GLY A 36 -0.36 18.32 -5.10
CA GLY A 36 0.42 19.44 -4.58
C GLY A 36 0.99 19.21 -3.17
N VAL A 37 0.32 18.39 -2.35
CA VAL A 37 0.80 18.02 -1.00
C VAL A 37 2.10 17.22 -1.10
N TYR A 38 2.14 16.24 -1.99
CA TYR A 38 3.33 15.41 -2.20
C TYR A 38 4.47 16.20 -2.83
N LEU A 39 4.17 17.00 -3.86
CA LEU A 39 5.19 17.81 -4.54
C LEU A 39 5.83 18.81 -3.58
N LYS A 40 5.04 19.43 -2.70
CA LYS A 40 5.56 20.32 -1.65
C LYS A 40 6.46 19.57 -0.66
N ALA A 41 6.03 18.41 -0.17
CA ALA A 41 6.83 17.59 0.76
C ALA A 41 8.16 17.13 0.14
N LEU A 42 8.16 16.81 -1.16
CA LEU A 42 9.36 16.47 -1.91
C LEU A 42 10.31 17.67 -2.06
N ASP A 43 9.78 18.84 -2.40
CA ASP A 43 10.56 20.07 -2.53
C ASP A 43 11.22 20.46 -1.19
N GLU A 44 10.46 20.43 -0.10
CA GLU A 44 10.97 20.68 1.26
C GLU A 44 12.07 19.68 1.68
N ALA A 45 12.00 18.43 1.20
CA ALA A 45 13.01 17.41 1.43
C ALA A 45 14.22 17.50 0.48
N GLY A 46 14.15 18.34 -0.56
CA GLY A 46 15.12 18.40 -1.65
C GLY A 46 15.20 17.04 -2.39
N ALA A 47 14.03 16.41 -2.64
CA ALA A 47 13.93 15.07 -3.21
C ALA A 47 13.10 15.06 -4.50
N THR A 48 13.29 14.02 -5.32
CA THR A 48 12.55 13.80 -6.58
C THR A 48 11.71 12.55 -6.47
N LEU A 49 10.43 12.61 -6.82
CA LEU A 49 9.56 11.43 -6.87
C LEU A 49 10.02 10.49 -7.98
N THR A 50 10.39 9.27 -7.62
CA THR A 50 10.85 8.26 -8.59
C THR A 50 9.91 7.05 -8.68
N HIS A 51 9.21 6.73 -7.61
CA HIS A 51 8.34 5.55 -7.54
C HIS A 51 7.04 5.84 -6.79
N ILE A 52 5.96 5.25 -7.28
CA ILE A 52 4.69 5.08 -6.57
C ILE A 52 4.42 3.58 -6.51
N LEU A 53 4.24 3.05 -5.30
CA LEU A 53 3.95 1.66 -5.02
C LEU A 53 2.52 1.60 -4.46
N LEU A 54 1.61 0.96 -5.17
CA LEU A 54 0.20 0.93 -4.82
C LEU A 54 -0.16 -0.42 -4.20
N THR A 55 -0.71 -0.39 -2.99
CA THR A 55 -1.18 -1.61 -2.32
C THR A 55 -2.34 -2.24 -3.07
N HIS A 56 -3.22 -1.44 -3.67
CA HIS A 56 -4.33 -1.85 -4.53
C HIS A 56 -4.87 -0.65 -5.33
N GLY A 57 -5.87 -0.87 -6.17
CA GLY A 57 -6.33 0.11 -7.15
C GLY A 57 -7.55 0.95 -6.79
N HIS A 58 -8.09 0.92 -5.56
CA HIS A 58 -9.28 1.70 -5.22
C HIS A 58 -9.04 3.20 -5.32
N TYR A 59 -10.09 3.92 -5.71
CA TYR A 59 -10.06 5.35 -6.06
C TYR A 59 -9.46 6.24 -4.95
N ASP A 60 -9.67 5.90 -3.70
CA ASP A 60 -9.18 6.64 -2.55
C ASP A 60 -7.71 6.36 -2.19
N HIS A 61 -7.07 5.39 -2.85
CA HIS A 61 -5.64 5.12 -2.76
C HIS A 61 -4.83 5.69 -3.93
N VAL A 62 -5.50 6.00 -5.05
CA VAL A 62 -4.81 6.29 -6.31
C VAL A 62 -5.06 7.68 -6.88
N GLY A 63 -5.81 8.53 -6.18
CA GLY A 63 -6.32 9.80 -6.70
C GLY A 63 -5.26 10.74 -7.30
N ALA A 64 -4.05 10.77 -6.76
CA ALA A 64 -2.96 11.61 -7.26
C ALA A 64 -2.06 10.95 -8.30
N VAL A 65 -2.17 9.63 -8.53
CA VAL A 65 -1.19 8.84 -9.32
C VAL A 65 -0.97 9.40 -10.72
N ALA A 66 -2.04 9.60 -11.49
CA ALA A 66 -1.94 10.05 -12.88
C ALA A 66 -1.30 11.46 -12.98
N ALA A 67 -1.67 12.36 -12.07
CA ALA A 67 -1.12 13.71 -12.05
C ALA A 67 0.36 13.71 -11.64
N LEU A 68 0.73 12.94 -10.62
CA LEU A 68 2.12 12.81 -10.17
C LEU A 68 3.00 12.17 -11.26
N LYS A 69 2.53 11.09 -11.90
CA LYS A 69 3.26 10.45 -13.00
C LYS A 69 3.48 11.44 -14.15
N LYS A 70 2.46 12.21 -14.52
CA LYS A 70 2.59 13.24 -15.56
C LYS A 70 3.59 14.33 -15.19
N ALA A 71 3.61 14.76 -13.92
CA ALA A 71 4.46 15.84 -13.46
C ALA A 71 5.93 15.43 -13.29
N THR A 72 6.20 14.17 -12.89
CA THR A 72 7.53 13.73 -12.46
C THR A 72 8.15 12.65 -13.33
N GLY A 73 7.35 11.95 -14.13
CA GLY A 73 7.80 10.77 -14.88
C GLY A 73 8.08 9.55 -14.01
N CYS A 74 7.61 9.53 -12.75
CA CYS A 74 7.86 8.44 -11.82
C CYS A 74 7.33 7.09 -12.33
N LYS A 75 7.94 6.01 -11.85
CA LYS A 75 7.44 4.65 -12.08
C LYS A 75 6.26 4.36 -11.17
N VAL A 76 5.27 3.63 -11.69
CA VAL A 76 4.07 3.22 -10.94
C VAL A 76 3.96 1.70 -10.97
N TYR A 77 3.94 1.08 -9.81
CA TYR A 77 3.80 -0.36 -9.62
C TYR A 77 2.47 -0.68 -8.94
N MET A 78 1.72 -1.60 -9.51
CA MET A 78 0.48 -2.16 -8.98
C MET A 78 0.21 -3.48 -9.71
N ASP A 79 -0.57 -4.38 -9.12
CA ASP A 79 -1.10 -5.51 -9.86
C ASP A 79 -2.06 -5.02 -10.96
N PRO A 80 -1.82 -5.33 -12.24
CA PRO A 80 -2.63 -4.84 -13.34
C PRO A 80 -4.08 -5.33 -13.32
N VAL A 81 -4.41 -6.35 -12.53
CA VAL A 81 -5.81 -6.81 -12.37
C VAL A 81 -6.70 -5.74 -11.73
N ASP A 82 -6.12 -4.81 -10.97
CA ASP A 82 -6.81 -3.68 -10.36
C ASP A 82 -6.82 -2.42 -11.26
N ALA A 83 -6.19 -2.44 -12.44
CA ALA A 83 -6.19 -1.33 -13.39
C ALA A 83 -7.36 -1.48 -14.40
N GLN A 84 -8.59 -1.19 -13.97
CA GLN A 84 -9.82 -1.51 -14.74
C GLN A 84 -10.45 -0.30 -15.44
N GLY A 85 -10.05 0.94 -15.14
CA GLY A 85 -10.67 2.16 -15.66
C GLY A 85 -12.13 2.34 -15.22
N SER A 86 -12.53 1.71 -14.11
CA SER A 86 -13.87 1.80 -13.55
C SER A 86 -13.98 2.91 -12.50
N GLN A 87 -15.19 3.22 -12.05
CA GLN A 87 -15.36 4.21 -10.99
C GLN A 87 -14.68 3.78 -9.67
N LEU A 88 -14.68 2.50 -9.36
CA LEU A 88 -14.08 1.95 -8.14
C LEU A 88 -12.57 1.78 -8.27
N LEU A 89 -12.10 1.33 -9.44
CA LEU A 89 -10.71 1.08 -9.79
C LEU A 89 -10.32 1.95 -11.00
N PRO A 90 -10.06 3.26 -10.79
CA PRO A 90 -10.03 4.24 -11.88
C PRO A 90 -8.78 4.21 -12.75
N LEU A 91 -7.68 3.63 -12.26
CA LEU A 91 -6.46 3.53 -13.07
C LEU A 91 -6.68 2.59 -14.25
N THR A 92 -5.99 2.88 -15.34
CA THR A 92 -5.92 2.06 -16.55
C THR A 92 -4.51 1.49 -16.71
N PRO A 93 -4.32 0.37 -17.43
CA PRO A 93 -3.00 -0.27 -17.55
C PRO A 93 -1.90 0.64 -18.10
N ASP A 94 -2.21 1.65 -18.91
CA ASP A 94 -1.24 2.60 -19.47
C ASP A 94 -0.64 3.56 -18.41
N VAL A 95 -1.29 3.71 -17.26
CA VAL A 95 -0.75 4.47 -16.13
C VAL A 95 0.33 3.67 -15.41
N LEU A 96 0.28 2.35 -15.43
CA LEU A 96 1.30 1.51 -14.81
C LEU A 96 2.60 1.57 -15.61
N THR A 97 3.71 1.51 -14.90
CA THR A 97 5.02 1.35 -15.55
C THR A 97 5.37 -0.13 -15.67
N ASP A 98 5.05 -0.88 -14.62
CA ASP A 98 5.34 -2.31 -14.55
C ASP A 98 4.40 -3.01 -13.57
N ASN A 99 4.37 -4.35 -13.65
CA ASN A 99 3.81 -5.21 -12.61
C ASN A 99 4.86 -5.43 -11.52
N TRP A 100 4.47 -6.06 -10.41
CA TRP A 100 5.41 -6.50 -9.39
C TRP A 100 6.45 -7.46 -9.97
N PRO A 101 7.72 -7.39 -9.54
CA PRO A 101 8.76 -8.31 -9.99
C PRO A 101 8.40 -9.77 -9.69
N ALA A 102 8.75 -10.69 -10.59
CA ALA A 102 8.42 -12.12 -10.47
C ALA A 102 9.04 -12.83 -9.25
N ASN A 103 10.04 -12.21 -8.60
CA ASN A 103 10.64 -12.72 -7.37
C ASN A 103 10.07 -12.05 -6.11
N ASP A 104 8.99 -11.25 -6.24
CA ASP A 104 8.34 -10.53 -5.15
C ASP A 104 9.27 -9.61 -4.34
N GLU A 105 10.33 -9.10 -4.98
CA GLU A 105 11.26 -8.14 -4.37
C GLU A 105 11.52 -6.96 -5.32
N LEU A 106 11.40 -5.74 -4.81
CA LEU A 106 11.72 -4.50 -5.53
C LEU A 106 12.74 -3.70 -4.73
N THR A 107 13.94 -3.53 -5.30
CA THR A 107 14.99 -2.71 -4.69
C THR A 107 15.02 -1.33 -5.34
N ILE A 108 14.95 -0.30 -4.51
CA ILE A 108 15.06 1.11 -4.87
C ILE A 108 16.11 1.73 -3.97
N ASP A 109 17.24 2.11 -4.52
CA ASP A 109 18.42 2.57 -3.77
C ASP A 109 18.83 1.56 -2.66
N GLU A 110 18.86 1.99 -1.42
CA GLU A 110 19.18 1.15 -0.26
C GLU A 110 17.98 0.36 0.30
N LEU A 111 16.79 0.52 -0.26
CA LEU A 111 15.57 -0.08 0.27
C LEU A 111 15.13 -1.26 -0.59
N THR A 112 14.93 -2.41 0.03
CA THR A 112 14.31 -3.58 -0.60
C THR A 112 12.91 -3.78 -0.03
N PHE A 113 11.91 -3.67 -0.88
CA PHE A 113 10.52 -3.99 -0.58
C PHE A 113 10.27 -5.44 -0.93
N LYS A 114 9.72 -6.21 0.01
CA LYS A 114 9.14 -7.53 -0.24
C LYS A 114 7.65 -7.38 -0.46
N ILE A 115 7.16 -8.01 -1.50
CA ILE A 115 5.76 -7.97 -1.91
C ILE A 115 5.08 -9.26 -1.44
N TYR A 116 3.95 -9.13 -0.78
CA TYR A 116 3.11 -10.26 -0.39
C TYR A 116 1.75 -10.07 -1.07
N HIS A 117 1.41 -10.98 -1.97
CA HIS A 117 0.11 -10.96 -2.62
C HIS A 117 -0.96 -11.34 -1.60
N THR A 118 -1.86 -10.40 -1.32
CA THR A 118 -2.91 -10.50 -0.30
C THR A 118 -4.28 -10.16 -0.88
N PRO A 119 -4.78 -10.98 -1.83
CA PRO A 119 -6.11 -10.77 -2.39
C PRO A 119 -7.19 -10.92 -1.32
N GLY A 120 -8.33 -10.27 -1.54
CA GLY A 120 -9.49 -10.36 -0.65
C GLY A 120 -10.28 -9.08 -0.56
N HIS A 121 -9.64 -7.94 -0.33
CA HIS A 121 -10.26 -6.61 -0.48
C HIS A 121 -10.41 -6.26 -1.96
N THR A 122 -9.34 -6.43 -2.73
CA THR A 122 -9.33 -6.48 -4.20
C THR A 122 -8.65 -7.76 -4.67
N ARG A 123 -8.68 -8.02 -5.98
CA ARG A 123 -7.97 -9.17 -6.58
C ARG A 123 -6.46 -8.96 -6.63
N GLY A 124 -6.03 -7.70 -6.81
CA GLY A 124 -4.63 -7.31 -6.94
C GLY A 124 -3.99 -6.79 -5.65
N GLY A 125 -4.67 -6.94 -4.51
CA GLY A 125 -4.19 -6.45 -3.23
C GLY A 125 -2.84 -7.04 -2.84
N VAL A 126 -1.93 -6.17 -2.36
CA VAL A 126 -0.62 -6.57 -1.84
C VAL A 126 -0.32 -5.88 -0.51
N CYS A 127 0.48 -6.54 0.32
CA CYS A 127 1.19 -5.92 1.43
C CYS A 127 2.66 -5.77 1.05
N LEU A 128 3.29 -4.67 1.49
CA LEU A 128 4.70 -4.38 1.21
C LEU A 128 5.47 -4.31 2.52
N SER A 129 6.54 -5.08 2.68
CA SER A 129 7.40 -4.94 3.85
C SER A 129 8.75 -4.32 3.49
N CYS A 130 9.23 -3.40 4.33
CA CYS A 130 10.52 -2.78 4.20
C CYS A 130 10.98 -2.25 5.56
N TYR A 131 12.19 -2.58 5.98
CA TYR A 131 12.85 -1.97 7.15
C TYR A 131 12.05 -2.05 8.46
N GLY A 132 11.37 -3.19 8.73
CA GLY A 132 10.56 -3.38 9.93
C GLY A 132 9.18 -2.71 9.88
N LEU A 133 8.76 -2.28 8.70
CA LEU A 133 7.43 -1.75 8.40
C LEU A 133 6.70 -2.72 7.50
N LEU A 134 5.38 -2.85 7.68
CA LEU A 134 4.45 -3.57 6.83
C LEU A 134 3.34 -2.60 6.41
N PHE A 135 3.38 -2.15 5.17
CA PHE A 135 2.31 -1.37 4.55
C PHE A 135 1.24 -2.35 4.09
N SER A 136 0.16 -2.44 4.83
CA SER A 136 -0.84 -3.49 4.64
C SER A 136 -1.99 -3.09 3.72
N GLY A 137 -2.04 -1.83 3.25
CA GLY A 137 -3.19 -1.35 2.49
C GLY A 137 -4.49 -1.68 3.22
N ASP A 138 -5.46 -2.18 2.47
CA ASP A 138 -6.76 -2.59 3.00
C ASP A 138 -6.87 -4.11 3.23
N THR A 139 -5.75 -4.74 3.58
CA THR A 139 -5.74 -6.15 3.99
C THR A 139 -5.85 -6.29 5.50
N LEU A 140 -4.92 -5.70 6.27
CA LEU A 140 -4.84 -5.83 7.73
C LEU A 140 -4.96 -4.46 8.39
N PHE A 141 -5.93 -4.30 9.27
CA PHE A 141 -6.15 -3.13 10.12
C PHE A 141 -5.91 -3.46 11.60
N ALA A 142 -5.80 -2.45 12.43
CA ALA A 142 -5.67 -2.60 13.88
C ALA A 142 -6.92 -3.31 14.46
N GLY A 143 -6.77 -4.60 14.80
CA GLY A 143 -7.87 -5.43 15.33
C GLY A 143 -8.96 -5.77 14.31
N SER A 144 -8.74 -5.52 13.01
CA SER A 144 -9.74 -5.70 11.95
C SER A 144 -9.09 -6.05 10.62
N CYS A 145 -9.87 -6.08 9.54
CA CYS A 145 -9.41 -6.25 8.17
C CYS A 145 -10.28 -5.45 7.19
N GLY A 146 -9.80 -5.30 5.96
CA GLY A 146 -10.54 -4.65 4.88
C GLY A 146 -11.83 -5.39 4.54
N ARG A 147 -12.83 -4.62 4.09
CA ARG A 147 -14.11 -5.18 3.61
C ARG A 147 -13.90 -6.01 2.33
N THR A 148 -14.80 -6.96 2.12
CA THR A 148 -14.71 -7.92 1.00
C THR A 148 -15.97 -7.99 0.14
N ASP A 149 -16.89 -7.06 0.34
CA ASP A 149 -18.21 -7.04 -0.30
C ASP A 149 -18.26 -6.17 -1.58
N PHE A 150 -17.17 -5.50 -1.94
CA PHE A 150 -17.06 -4.79 -3.21
C PHE A 150 -16.80 -5.75 -4.38
N PRO A 151 -17.13 -5.35 -5.63
CA PRO A 151 -16.80 -6.13 -6.82
C PRO A 151 -15.31 -6.50 -6.86
N GLY A 152 -15.02 -7.79 -6.95
CA GLY A 152 -13.65 -8.30 -6.89
C GLY A 152 -13.18 -8.72 -5.50
N GLY A 153 -13.93 -8.37 -4.44
CA GLY A 153 -13.64 -8.79 -3.08
C GLY A 153 -14.01 -10.26 -2.82
N SER A 154 -13.34 -10.88 -1.85
CA SER A 154 -13.54 -12.28 -1.45
C SER A 154 -13.15 -12.49 0.00
N MET A 155 -14.12 -12.85 0.84
CA MET A 155 -13.86 -13.19 2.24
C MET A 155 -12.93 -14.40 2.38
N GLN A 156 -13.07 -15.40 1.48
CA GLN A 156 -12.22 -16.57 1.50
C GLN A 156 -10.75 -16.24 1.19
N GLU A 157 -10.51 -15.38 0.20
CA GLU A 157 -9.16 -14.93 -0.12
C GLU A 157 -8.59 -14.04 0.99
N MET A 158 -9.39 -13.15 1.59
CA MET A 158 -8.97 -12.32 2.73
C MET A 158 -8.53 -13.20 3.90
N ALA A 159 -9.28 -14.25 4.23
CA ALA A 159 -8.91 -15.19 5.28
C ALA A 159 -7.54 -15.86 5.02
N ARG A 160 -7.28 -16.29 3.77
CA ARG A 160 -5.99 -16.85 3.37
C ARG A 160 -4.87 -15.82 3.47
N SER A 161 -5.13 -14.60 3.03
CA SER A 161 -4.17 -13.49 3.07
C SER A 161 -3.79 -13.13 4.51
N LEU A 162 -4.75 -13.09 5.43
CA LEU A 162 -4.46 -12.83 6.84
C LEU A 162 -3.72 -14.00 7.50
N SER A 163 -4.04 -15.25 7.16
CA SER A 163 -3.27 -16.42 7.60
C SER A 163 -1.83 -16.35 7.10
N LEU A 164 -1.62 -15.99 5.83
CA LEU A 164 -0.29 -15.77 5.27
C LEU A 164 0.48 -14.72 6.09
N LEU A 165 -0.14 -13.55 6.37
CA LEU A 165 0.51 -12.48 7.12
C LEU A 165 0.85 -12.91 8.56
N ALA A 166 0.01 -13.74 9.18
CA ALA A 166 0.26 -14.29 10.51
C ALA A 166 1.51 -15.18 10.57
N GLU A 167 1.78 -15.92 9.50
CA GLU A 167 2.88 -16.89 9.39
C GLU A 167 4.18 -16.28 8.85
N LEU A 168 4.16 -15.01 8.40
CA LEU A 168 5.36 -14.38 7.86
C LEU A 168 6.53 -14.39 8.86
N PRO A 169 7.77 -14.67 8.43
CA PRO A 169 8.95 -14.63 9.29
C PRO A 169 9.40 -13.19 9.58
N LEU A 170 8.44 -12.32 9.89
CA LEU A 170 8.68 -10.94 10.30
C LEU A 170 8.62 -10.85 11.83
N PRO A 171 9.48 -10.01 12.46
CA PRO A 171 9.46 -9.78 13.90
C PRO A 171 8.10 -9.25 14.38
N ASP A 172 7.70 -9.61 15.59
CA ASP A 172 6.47 -9.09 16.21
C ASP A 172 6.48 -7.56 16.40
N ALA A 173 7.67 -6.97 16.50
CA ALA A 173 7.85 -5.52 16.55
C ALA A 173 7.64 -4.81 15.21
N THR A 174 7.43 -5.54 14.09
CA THR A 174 7.13 -4.97 12.77
C THR A 174 5.89 -4.10 12.87
N LYS A 175 6.01 -2.82 12.51
CA LYS A 175 4.89 -1.88 12.55
C LYS A 175 3.96 -2.14 11.38
N VAL A 176 2.67 -2.26 11.66
CA VAL A 176 1.60 -2.36 10.64
C VAL A 176 1.09 -0.96 10.33
N LEU A 177 1.18 -0.59 9.06
CA LEU A 177 0.81 0.70 8.50
C LEU A 177 -0.30 0.48 7.47
N PRO A 178 -1.58 0.47 7.90
CA PRO A 178 -2.73 0.19 7.03
C PRO A 178 -3.12 1.38 6.16
N GLY A 179 -3.97 1.15 5.16
CA GLY A 179 -4.58 2.19 4.35
C GLY A 179 -5.55 3.07 5.12
N HIS A 180 -6.18 2.55 6.13
CA HIS A 180 -7.12 3.29 6.99
C HIS A 180 -6.87 2.98 8.46
N GLU A 181 -7.46 3.81 9.34
CA GLU A 181 -7.42 3.67 10.79
C GLU A 181 -6.02 3.88 11.40
N GLY A 182 -5.83 3.41 12.63
CA GLY A 182 -4.59 3.59 13.39
C GLY A 182 -3.55 2.52 13.09
N PHE A 183 -2.33 2.77 13.52
CA PHE A 183 -1.21 1.84 13.37
C PHE A 183 -1.16 0.83 14.52
N SER A 184 -0.56 -0.34 14.25
CA SER A 184 -0.35 -1.38 15.24
C SER A 184 1.02 -2.07 15.06
N THR A 185 1.19 -3.24 15.62
CA THR A 185 2.33 -4.11 15.37
C THR A 185 1.86 -5.50 14.96
N LEU A 186 2.66 -6.19 14.17
CA LEU A 186 2.33 -7.54 13.69
C LEU A 186 2.11 -8.52 14.86
N GLY A 187 2.91 -8.41 15.93
CA GLY A 187 2.74 -9.21 17.14
C GLY A 187 1.41 -8.93 17.86
N GLN A 188 0.97 -7.66 17.92
CA GLN A 188 -0.34 -7.32 18.45
C GLN A 188 -1.45 -7.97 17.61
N GLU A 189 -1.38 -7.81 16.28
CA GLU A 189 -2.40 -8.37 15.39
C GLU A 189 -2.43 -9.91 15.46
N ARG A 190 -1.28 -10.57 15.48
CA ARG A 190 -1.18 -12.02 15.68
C ARG A 190 -1.86 -12.50 16.96
N SER A 191 -1.74 -11.71 18.04
CA SER A 191 -2.26 -12.11 19.35
C SER A 191 -3.72 -11.75 19.58
N THR A 192 -4.22 -10.64 19.02
CA THR A 192 -5.53 -10.07 19.39
C THR A 192 -6.49 -9.87 18.23
N ASN A 193 -6.02 -9.85 16.98
CA ASN A 193 -6.90 -9.63 15.83
C ASN A 193 -7.75 -10.90 15.58
N PRO A 194 -9.09 -10.82 15.73
CA PRO A 194 -9.95 -11.99 15.58
C PRO A 194 -9.88 -12.60 14.17
N TYR A 195 -9.70 -11.79 13.14
CA TYR A 195 -9.64 -12.24 11.75
C TYR A 195 -8.34 -13.01 11.44
N MET A 196 -7.21 -12.62 12.02
CA MET A 196 -5.97 -13.40 11.93
C MET A 196 -6.05 -14.71 12.72
N ASN A 197 -6.90 -14.77 13.74
CA ASN A 197 -7.10 -15.94 14.60
C ASN A 197 -8.27 -16.83 14.15
N GLY A 198 -8.78 -16.64 12.92
CA GLY A 198 -9.77 -17.53 12.31
C GLY A 198 -11.23 -17.26 12.74
N ALA A 199 -11.53 -16.14 13.37
CA ALA A 199 -12.90 -15.75 13.74
C ALA A 199 -13.63 -15.13 12.51
N TRP A 200 -13.89 -15.96 11.52
CA TRP A 200 -14.68 -15.60 10.34
C TRP A 200 -16.14 -15.99 10.57
N TYR A 201 -17.03 -15.02 10.53
CA TYR A 201 -18.48 -15.20 10.67
C TYR A 201 -19.20 -15.03 9.35
#